data_8a625fa76f6fc6faf35c5bbb87a40a3b
#
_entry.id   8a625fa76f6fc6faf35c5bbb87a40a3b
#
_cell.length_a   1.000
_cell.length_b   1.000
_cell.length_c   1.000
_cell.angle_alpha   90.00
_cell.angle_beta   90.00
_cell.angle_gamma   90.00
#
_symmetry.space_group_name_H-M   'P 1'
#
loop_
_entity.id
_entity.type
_entity.pdbx_description
1 polymer ?
#
loop_
_entity_poly.entity_id
_entity_poly.type
_entity_poly.pdbx_seq_one_letter_code
_entity_poly.pdbx_strand_id
1 'polypeptide(L)'
;MKVVLIIVAAAALAVPVLSRPTTQNSGNVPSTSSSELKSLPPVNLQDFEGKPVQSDGFKGKIVVLDFWATWCVPCIAEVPMLNKLQEKYGDQGVKIIGVTLASGEAKDVKPFIARNKMKYTVLMGDDDQTYDLNVVAFPTTYVLTRDLKVFRRYIGSTPRKAAEMEADIQKLLAAG
;
A
#
# COMPACT_ATOMS: atom_id res chain seq x y z
N MET A 1 72.41 49.18 0.13
CA MET A 1 71.11 48.51 -0.30
C MET A 1 70.22 48.56 0.92
N LYS A 2 69.16 49.41 0.91
CA LYS A 2 68.19 49.56 2.02
C LYS A 2 67.01 48.67 1.71
N VAL A 3 66.75 47.67 2.56
CA VAL A 3 65.59 46.84 2.48
C VAL A 3 64.45 47.52 3.21
N VAL A 4 63.38 47.88 2.46
CA VAL A 4 62.19 48.49 3.04
C VAL A 4 61.22 47.33 3.39
N LEU A 5 60.99 47.19 4.69
CA LEU A 5 60.02 46.20 5.21
C LEU A 5 58.61 46.82 5.19
N ILE A 6 57.75 46.35 4.31
CA ILE A 6 56.33 46.75 4.25
C ILE A 6 55.55 45.85 5.20
N ILE A 7 55.09 46.45 6.30
CA ILE A 7 54.16 45.76 7.21
C ILE A 7 52.74 45.95 6.68
N VAL A 8 52.14 44.87 6.21
CA VAL A 8 50.71 44.84 5.81
C VAL A 8 49.88 44.51 7.05
N ALA A 9 49.20 45.52 7.59
CA ALA A 9 48.22 45.28 8.66
C ALA A 9 46.93 44.64 8.10
N ALA A 10 46.68 43.39 8.43
CA ALA A 10 45.44 42.74 8.14
C ALA A 10 44.37 43.17 9.16
N ALA A 11 43.43 43.99 8.72
CA ALA A 11 42.24 44.31 9.50
C ALA A 11 41.26 43.13 9.44
N ALA A 12 41.10 42.41 10.54
CA ALA A 12 40.07 41.34 10.68
C ALA A 12 38.71 42.00 10.88
N LEU A 13 37.90 41.96 9.82
CA LEU A 13 36.47 42.31 9.90
C LEU A 13 35.71 41.15 10.57
N ALA A 14 35.33 41.31 11.82
CA ALA A 14 34.44 40.40 12.52
C ALA A 14 33.02 40.55 11.97
N VAL A 15 32.56 39.53 11.22
CA VAL A 15 31.18 39.45 10.77
C VAL A 15 30.34 38.85 11.90
N PRO A 16 29.30 39.55 12.40
CA PRO A 16 28.42 38.95 13.40
C PRO A 16 27.63 37.79 12.77
N VAL A 17 27.86 36.59 13.29
CA VAL A 17 27.03 35.41 12.97
C VAL A 17 25.66 35.64 13.61
N LEU A 18 24.68 36.07 12.81
CA LEU A 18 23.28 36.05 13.22
C LEU A 18 22.87 34.58 13.37
N SER A 19 22.77 34.09 14.60
CA SER A 19 22.17 32.80 14.93
C SER A 19 20.70 32.87 14.57
N ARG A 20 20.32 32.24 13.43
CA ARG A 20 18.93 32.00 13.09
C ARG A 20 18.38 30.93 14.05
N PRO A 21 17.24 31.18 14.73
CA PRO A 21 16.59 30.12 15.48
C PRO A 21 16.17 29.05 14.49
N THR A 22 16.72 27.85 14.63
CA THR A 22 16.25 26.65 13.94
C THR A 22 14.89 26.32 14.55
N THR A 23 13.81 26.72 13.90
CA THR A 23 12.48 26.21 14.21
C THR A 23 12.49 24.73 13.83
N GLN A 24 12.72 23.88 14.81
CA GLN A 24 12.45 22.43 14.67
C GLN A 24 10.94 22.30 14.52
N ASN A 25 10.50 22.31 13.27
CA ASN A 25 9.17 21.88 12.94
C ASN A 25 9.15 20.36 13.12
N SER A 26 8.91 19.91 14.36
CA SER A 26 8.52 18.54 14.65
C SER A 26 7.22 18.35 13.91
N GLY A 27 7.33 17.80 12.68
CA GLY A 27 6.19 17.40 11.89
C GLY A 27 5.36 16.43 12.70
N ASN A 28 4.36 16.97 13.37
CA ASN A 28 3.28 16.20 13.98
C ASN A 28 2.54 15.55 12.83
N VAL A 29 2.94 14.32 12.47
CA VAL A 29 2.17 13.49 11.54
C VAL A 29 0.87 13.22 12.28
N PRO A 30 -0.29 13.76 11.82
CA PRO A 30 -1.52 13.53 12.50
C PRO A 30 -1.77 12.01 12.53
N SER A 31 -1.87 11.45 13.73
CA SER A 31 -2.39 10.09 13.90
C SER A 31 -3.85 10.14 13.47
N THR A 32 -4.10 9.78 12.21
CA THR A 32 -5.46 9.70 11.67
C THR A 32 -6.22 8.66 12.47
N SER A 33 -7.18 9.10 13.25
CA SER A 33 -8.05 8.16 13.99
C SER A 33 -8.86 7.34 12.97
N SER A 34 -9.20 6.11 13.30
CA SER A 34 -9.95 5.22 12.37
C SER A 34 -11.30 5.80 11.94
N SER A 35 -11.85 6.74 12.72
CA SER A 35 -13.10 7.45 12.39
C SER A 35 -12.98 8.43 11.22
N GLU A 36 -11.76 8.89 10.90
CA GLU A 36 -11.48 9.82 9.78
C GLU A 36 -11.14 9.10 8.48
N LEU A 37 -10.89 7.77 8.53
CA LEU A 37 -10.57 6.99 7.34
C LEU A 37 -11.82 6.82 6.47
N LYS A 38 -11.64 6.99 5.15
CA LYS A 38 -12.74 6.80 4.18
C LYS A 38 -13.06 5.32 4.02
N SER A 39 -14.34 4.99 3.88
CA SER A 39 -14.77 3.67 3.46
C SER A 39 -14.44 3.46 1.98
N LEU A 40 -14.09 2.23 1.61
CA LEU A 40 -14.09 1.85 0.21
C LEU A 40 -15.54 1.80 -0.27
N PRO A 41 -15.85 2.26 -1.50
CA PRO A 41 -17.16 1.99 -2.10
C PRO A 41 -17.49 0.50 -2.08
N PRO A 42 -18.78 0.12 -2.09
CA PRO A 42 -19.17 -1.28 -2.18
C PRO A 42 -18.49 -1.95 -3.39
N VAL A 43 -17.89 -3.12 -3.17
CA VAL A 43 -17.21 -3.87 -4.23
C VAL A 43 -18.11 -5.04 -4.63
N ASN A 44 -18.50 -5.10 -5.90
CA ASN A 44 -19.22 -6.22 -6.47
C ASN A 44 -18.24 -7.37 -6.71
N LEU A 45 -18.34 -8.38 -5.89
CA LEU A 45 -17.47 -9.56 -5.94
C LEU A 45 -18.30 -10.80 -6.20
N GLN A 46 -17.71 -11.73 -6.93
CA GLN A 46 -18.29 -13.04 -7.17
C GLN A 46 -17.22 -14.12 -6.96
N ASP A 47 -17.66 -15.30 -6.52
CA ASP A 47 -16.80 -16.49 -6.61
C ASP A 47 -16.75 -17.01 -8.05
N PHE A 48 -15.99 -18.08 -8.26
CA PHE A 48 -15.82 -18.66 -9.59
C PHE A 48 -17.04 -19.47 -10.10
N GLU A 49 -18.06 -19.60 -9.29
CA GLU A 49 -19.35 -20.18 -9.61
C GLU A 49 -20.41 -19.09 -9.90
N GLY A 50 -19.99 -17.81 -9.89
CA GLY A 50 -20.87 -16.65 -10.13
C GLY A 50 -21.72 -16.25 -8.93
N LYS A 51 -21.47 -16.82 -7.75
CA LYS A 51 -22.19 -16.48 -6.53
C LYS A 51 -21.69 -15.16 -5.96
N PRO A 52 -22.57 -14.19 -5.67
CA PRO A 52 -22.17 -12.93 -5.05
C PRO A 52 -21.48 -13.15 -3.69
N VAL A 53 -20.35 -12.45 -3.50
CA VAL A 53 -19.61 -12.41 -2.24
C VAL A 53 -19.76 -11.03 -1.62
N GLN A 54 -20.38 -10.96 -0.46
CA GLN A 54 -20.62 -9.70 0.23
C GLN A 54 -19.35 -9.23 0.93
N SER A 55 -18.92 -7.98 0.68
CA SER A 55 -17.75 -7.38 1.32
C SER A 55 -17.88 -7.31 2.84
N ASP A 56 -19.11 -7.17 3.36
CA ASP A 56 -19.42 -7.19 4.79
C ASP A 56 -18.99 -8.48 5.50
N GLY A 57 -18.89 -9.60 4.78
CA GLY A 57 -18.36 -10.86 5.29
C GLY A 57 -16.89 -10.81 5.72
N PHE A 58 -16.19 -9.75 5.37
CA PHE A 58 -14.79 -9.54 5.75
C PHE A 58 -14.63 -8.62 6.97
N LYS A 59 -15.71 -8.03 7.50
CA LYS A 59 -15.68 -7.24 8.73
C LYS A 59 -15.04 -8.01 9.88
N GLY A 60 -14.32 -7.32 10.75
CA GLY A 60 -13.56 -7.91 11.85
C GLY A 60 -12.17 -8.41 11.46
N LYS A 61 -11.83 -8.41 10.16
CA LYS A 61 -10.50 -8.77 9.64
C LYS A 61 -9.79 -7.56 9.06
N ILE A 62 -8.47 -7.54 9.16
CA ILE A 62 -7.64 -6.66 8.36
C ILE A 62 -7.61 -7.25 6.95
N VAL A 63 -8.01 -6.48 5.94
CA VAL A 63 -8.12 -6.98 4.57
C VAL A 63 -7.06 -6.32 3.69
N VAL A 64 -6.31 -7.13 2.96
CA VAL A 64 -5.50 -6.68 1.83
C VAL A 64 -6.26 -7.04 0.56
N LEU A 65 -6.84 -6.03 -0.08
CA LEU A 65 -7.62 -6.17 -1.29
C LEU A 65 -6.76 -5.75 -2.48
N ASP A 66 -6.36 -6.72 -3.29
CA ASP A 66 -5.44 -6.53 -4.41
C ASP A 66 -6.16 -6.68 -5.75
N PHE A 67 -6.26 -5.58 -6.50
CA PHE A 67 -6.83 -5.56 -7.84
C PHE A 67 -5.76 -5.87 -8.88
N TRP A 68 -5.98 -6.92 -9.66
CA TRP A 68 -5.00 -7.45 -10.60
C TRP A 68 -5.65 -7.99 -11.88
N ALA A 69 -4.83 -8.28 -12.89
CA ALA A 69 -5.26 -8.91 -14.13
C ALA A 69 -4.30 -10.02 -14.57
N THR A 70 -4.79 -11.00 -15.34
CA THR A 70 -3.99 -12.14 -15.82
C THR A 70 -2.83 -11.73 -16.74
N TRP A 71 -2.94 -10.63 -17.45
CA TRP A 71 -1.92 -10.06 -18.34
C TRP A 71 -0.96 -9.09 -17.62
N CYS A 72 -1.18 -8.82 -16.33
CA CYS A 72 -0.39 -7.87 -15.56
C CYS A 72 0.88 -8.52 -15.01
N VAL A 73 2.01 -8.38 -15.70
CA VAL A 73 3.30 -8.96 -15.29
C VAL A 73 3.73 -8.53 -13.88
N PRO A 74 3.68 -7.24 -13.48
CA PRO A 74 4.04 -6.86 -12.11
C PRO A 74 3.12 -7.44 -11.05
N CYS A 75 1.82 -7.69 -11.35
CA CYS A 75 0.91 -8.35 -10.43
C CYS A 75 1.35 -9.80 -10.15
N ILE A 76 1.75 -10.52 -11.21
CA ILE A 76 2.25 -11.91 -11.08
C ILE A 76 3.50 -11.94 -10.20
N ALA A 77 4.39 -10.98 -10.33
CA ALA A 77 5.60 -10.87 -9.54
C ALA A 77 5.32 -10.66 -8.03
N GLU A 78 4.15 -10.12 -7.67
CA GLU A 78 3.73 -9.90 -6.28
C GLU A 78 3.10 -11.14 -5.62
N VAL A 79 2.69 -12.16 -6.37
CA VAL A 79 2.03 -13.37 -5.84
C VAL A 79 2.83 -14.03 -4.71
N PRO A 80 4.16 -14.23 -4.81
CA PRO A 80 4.93 -14.83 -3.71
C PRO A 80 4.90 -14.00 -2.42
N MET A 81 4.87 -12.68 -2.52
CA MET A 81 4.78 -11.77 -1.38
C MET A 81 3.40 -11.87 -0.72
N LEU A 82 2.32 -11.81 -1.51
CA LEU A 82 0.95 -11.94 -1.02
C LEU A 82 0.70 -13.31 -0.36
N ASN A 83 1.24 -14.40 -0.94
CA ASN A 83 1.20 -15.73 -0.34
C ASN A 83 1.87 -15.74 1.05
N LYS A 84 3.07 -15.15 1.18
CA LYS A 84 3.78 -15.06 2.45
C LYS A 84 3.03 -14.26 3.50
N LEU A 85 2.41 -13.15 3.11
CA LEU A 85 1.59 -12.35 4.03
C LEU A 85 0.36 -13.13 4.51
N GLN A 86 -0.32 -13.85 3.62
CA GLN A 86 -1.45 -14.70 4.00
C GLN A 86 -1.03 -15.82 4.94
N GLU A 87 0.08 -16.50 4.65
CA GLU A 87 0.62 -17.57 5.48
C GLU A 87 1.03 -17.05 6.88
N LYS A 88 1.69 -15.90 6.95
CA LYS A 88 2.21 -15.34 8.19
C LYS A 88 1.14 -14.76 9.10
N TYR A 89 0.14 -14.11 8.52
CA TYR A 89 -0.83 -13.29 9.29
C TYR A 89 -2.27 -13.79 9.21
N GLY A 90 -2.55 -14.83 8.42
CA GLY A 90 -3.91 -15.36 8.24
C GLY A 90 -4.59 -15.72 9.56
N ASP A 91 -3.90 -16.48 10.42
CA ASP A 91 -4.39 -16.91 11.72
C ASP A 91 -4.51 -15.76 12.74
N GLN A 92 -3.91 -14.60 12.44
CA GLN A 92 -4.00 -13.39 13.26
C GLN A 92 -5.16 -12.47 12.84
N GLY A 93 -6.03 -12.93 11.92
CA GLY A 93 -7.18 -12.17 11.46
C GLY A 93 -6.89 -11.25 10.27
N VAL A 94 -5.84 -11.54 9.50
CA VAL A 94 -5.57 -10.88 8.21
C VAL A 94 -6.12 -11.74 7.06
N LYS A 95 -6.75 -11.11 6.08
CA LYS A 95 -7.27 -11.76 4.88
C LYS A 95 -6.70 -11.08 3.64
N ILE A 96 -6.00 -11.86 2.81
CA ILE A 96 -5.59 -11.40 1.48
C ILE A 96 -6.65 -11.82 0.48
N ILE A 97 -7.10 -10.87 -0.34
CA ILE A 97 -8.13 -11.09 -1.38
C ILE A 97 -7.61 -10.49 -2.68
N GLY A 98 -7.34 -11.33 -3.67
CA GLY A 98 -7.09 -10.90 -5.02
C GLY A 98 -8.42 -10.72 -5.76
N VAL A 99 -8.65 -9.54 -6.31
CA VAL A 99 -9.81 -9.26 -7.16
C VAL A 99 -9.33 -9.17 -8.60
N THR A 100 -9.73 -10.13 -9.42
CA THR A 100 -9.35 -10.11 -10.84
C THR A 100 -10.31 -9.24 -11.63
N LEU A 101 -9.73 -8.38 -12.47
CA LEU A 101 -10.43 -7.49 -13.40
C LEU A 101 -9.85 -7.66 -14.80
N ALA A 102 -10.60 -7.35 -15.84
CA ALA A 102 -10.16 -7.35 -17.24
C ALA A 102 -9.40 -8.64 -17.65
N SER A 103 -9.85 -9.79 -17.16
CA SER A 103 -9.15 -11.07 -17.28
C SER A 103 -9.96 -12.17 -17.95
N GLY A 104 -11.14 -11.83 -18.47
CA GLY A 104 -12.07 -12.79 -19.06
C GLY A 104 -12.93 -13.48 -18.01
N GLU A 105 -13.39 -14.69 -18.32
CA GLU A 105 -14.32 -15.44 -17.48
C GLU A 105 -13.60 -16.33 -16.46
N ALA A 106 -14.35 -16.87 -15.51
CA ALA A 106 -13.86 -17.80 -14.48
C ALA A 106 -13.04 -18.97 -15.05
N LYS A 107 -13.44 -19.50 -16.22
CA LYS A 107 -12.73 -20.59 -16.90
C LYS A 107 -11.31 -20.22 -17.33
N ASP A 108 -11.06 -18.93 -17.63
CA ASP A 108 -9.76 -18.41 -18.06
C ASP A 108 -8.86 -18.14 -16.86
N VAL A 109 -9.45 -17.65 -15.76
CA VAL A 109 -8.76 -17.24 -14.54
C VAL A 109 -8.37 -18.44 -13.66
N LYS A 110 -9.23 -19.45 -13.49
CA LYS A 110 -8.95 -20.63 -12.64
C LYS A 110 -7.62 -21.32 -12.97
N PRO A 111 -7.31 -21.66 -14.25
CA PRO A 111 -6.02 -22.27 -14.60
C PRO A 111 -4.83 -21.35 -14.33
N PHE A 112 -5.02 -20.04 -14.46
CA PHE A 112 -3.99 -19.06 -14.19
C PHE A 112 -3.61 -19.01 -12.70
N ILE A 113 -4.61 -19.01 -11.79
CA ILE A 113 -4.41 -19.08 -10.34
C ILE A 113 -3.57 -20.30 -9.96
N ALA A 114 -3.94 -21.48 -10.47
CA ALA A 114 -3.25 -22.74 -10.21
C ALA A 114 -1.78 -22.69 -10.69
N ARG A 115 -1.56 -22.23 -11.92
CA ARG A 115 -0.22 -22.13 -12.54
C ARG A 115 0.69 -21.17 -11.76
N ASN A 116 0.16 -20.06 -11.26
CA ASN A 116 0.91 -19.06 -10.50
C ASN A 116 0.92 -19.33 -8.99
N LYS A 117 0.35 -20.47 -8.54
CA LYS A 117 0.38 -20.93 -7.14
C LYS A 117 -0.17 -19.87 -6.16
N MET A 118 -1.25 -19.18 -6.51
CA MET A 118 -1.90 -18.24 -5.62
C MET A 118 -2.58 -19.01 -4.47
N LYS A 119 -2.16 -18.75 -3.23
CA LYS A 119 -2.60 -19.46 -2.01
C LYS A 119 -3.57 -18.65 -1.15
N TYR A 120 -3.94 -17.47 -1.61
CA TYR A 120 -4.93 -16.59 -0.96
C TYR A 120 -6.26 -16.63 -1.71
N THR A 121 -7.29 -16.04 -1.13
CA THR A 121 -8.62 -15.97 -1.76
C THR A 121 -8.53 -15.12 -3.03
N VAL A 122 -9.06 -15.65 -4.14
CA VAL A 122 -9.23 -14.89 -5.38
C VAL A 122 -10.72 -14.84 -5.71
N LEU A 123 -11.21 -13.67 -6.10
CA LEU A 123 -12.58 -13.41 -6.49
C LEU A 123 -12.61 -12.70 -7.84
N MET A 124 -13.71 -12.85 -8.54
CA MET A 124 -14.01 -12.09 -9.74
C MET A 124 -14.57 -10.73 -9.34
N GLY A 125 -14.03 -9.66 -9.89
CA GLY A 125 -14.54 -8.30 -9.73
C GLY A 125 -15.42 -7.89 -10.91
N ASP A 126 -16.00 -6.72 -10.79
CA ASP A 126 -16.79 -6.06 -11.83
C ASP A 126 -15.93 -4.98 -12.50
N ASP A 127 -15.66 -5.15 -13.78
CA ASP A 127 -14.80 -4.24 -14.55
C ASP A 127 -15.36 -2.81 -14.60
N ASP A 128 -16.69 -2.65 -14.54
CA ASP A 128 -17.35 -1.35 -14.56
C ASP A 128 -17.08 -0.55 -13.27
N GLN A 129 -16.69 -1.20 -12.19
CA GLN A 129 -16.37 -0.54 -10.91
C GLN A 129 -14.94 0.01 -10.81
N THR A 130 -14.08 -0.18 -11.81
CA THR A 130 -12.68 0.27 -11.75
C THR A 130 -12.56 1.77 -11.44
N TYR A 131 -13.45 2.57 -12.00
CA TYR A 131 -13.49 4.02 -11.77
C TYR A 131 -13.90 4.37 -10.34
N ASP A 132 -14.99 3.80 -9.85
CA ASP A 132 -15.53 4.07 -8.51
C ASP A 132 -14.55 3.62 -7.42
N LEU A 133 -13.85 2.51 -7.66
CA LEU A 133 -12.83 1.96 -6.80
C LEU A 133 -11.47 2.66 -6.97
N ASN A 134 -11.39 3.65 -7.87
CA ASN A 134 -10.17 4.38 -8.18
C ASN A 134 -8.99 3.43 -8.54
N VAL A 135 -9.28 2.38 -9.30
CA VAL A 135 -8.29 1.44 -9.83
C VAL A 135 -7.78 1.98 -11.18
N VAL A 136 -6.80 2.86 -11.12
CA VAL A 136 -6.26 3.57 -12.30
C VAL A 136 -5.11 2.81 -12.99
N ALA A 137 -4.56 1.80 -12.32
CA ALA A 137 -3.48 0.95 -12.84
C ALA A 137 -3.44 -0.38 -12.07
N PHE A 138 -2.82 -1.41 -12.64
CA PHE A 138 -2.57 -2.69 -11.98
C PHE A 138 -1.07 -2.85 -11.63
N PRO A 139 -0.78 -3.46 -10.45
CA PRO A 139 -1.71 -3.74 -9.37
C PRO A 139 -2.15 -2.47 -8.62
N THR A 140 -3.37 -2.43 -8.11
CA THR A 140 -3.81 -1.48 -7.09
C THR A 140 -4.21 -2.26 -5.86
N THR A 141 -3.59 -1.97 -4.71
CA THR A 141 -3.80 -2.72 -3.48
C THR A 141 -4.28 -1.79 -2.38
N TYR A 142 -5.38 -2.14 -1.72
CA TYR A 142 -5.89 -1.47 -0.53
C TYR A 142 -5.60 -2.31 0.70
N VAL A 143 -5.07 -1.68 1.74
CA VAL A 143 -5.04 -2.23 3.10
C VAL A 143 -6.21 -1.62 3.86
N LEU A 144 -7.12 -2.46 4.34
CA LEU A 144 -8.34 -2.05 5.01
C LEU A 144 -8.27 -2.44 6.50
N THR A 145 -8.82 -1.57 7.33
CA THR A 145 -9.01 -1.83 8.77
C THR A 145 -10.11 -2.88 9.01
N ARG A 146 -10.32 -3.30 10.26
CA ARG A 146 -11.34 -4.29 10.63
C ARG A 146 -12.78 -3.83 10.34
N ASP A 147 -13.01 -2.52 10.26
CA ASP A 147 -14.28 -1.90 9.88
C ASP A 147 -14.32 -1.52 8.39
N LEU A 148 -13.43 -2.12 7.58
CA LEU A 148 -13.32 -1.98 6.13
C LEU A 148 -13.05 -0.56 5.63
N LYS A 149 -12.43 0.27 6.44
CA LYS A 149 -11.96 1.58 6.03
C LYS A 149 -10.57 1.51 5.41
N VAL A 150 -10.32 2.37 4.44
CA VAL A 150 -9.04 2.44 3.74
C VAL A 150 -7.96 2.98 4.68
N PHE A 151 -7.05 2.11 5.11
CA PHE A 151 -5.86 2.50 5.86
C PHE A 151 -4.77 3.03 4.92
N ARG A 152 -4.51 2.31 3.82
CA ARG A 152 -3.55 2.72 2.78
C ARG A 152 -3.94 2.17 1.42
N ARG A 153 -3.55 2.88 0.36
CA ARG A 153 -3.63 2.44 -1.04
C ARG A 153 -2.24 2.44 -1.66
N TYR A 154 -1.91 1.37 -2.34
CA TYR A 154 -0.71 1.22 -3.16
C TYR A 154 -1.10 1.15 -4.63
N ILE A 155 -0.43 1.92 -5.49
CA ILE A 155 -0.63 1.90 -6.94
C ILE A 155 0.67 1.41 -7.59
N GLY A 156 0.57 0.38 -8.42
CA GLY A 156 1.71 -0.25 -9.06
C GLY A 156 2.54 -1.11 -8.11
N SER A 157 3.65 -1.60 -8.62
CA SER A 157 4.62 -2.42 -7.89
C SER A 157 5.90 -1.61 -7.65
N THR A 158 6.38 -1.60 -6.40
CA THR A 158 7.63 -0.95 -6.01
C THR A 158 8.46 -1.89 -5.15
N PRO A 159 9.80 -1.75 -5.15
CA PRO A 159 10.68 -2.59 -4.32
C PRO A 159 10.37 -2.52 -2.82
N ARG A 160 9.76 -1.42 -2.34
CA ARG A 160 9.43 -1.21 -0.92
C ARG A 160 8.03 -1.67 -0.54
N LYS A 161 7.15 -1.90 -1.51
CA LYS A 161 5.73 -2.22 -1.27
C LYS A 161 5.54 -3.38 -0.29
N ALA A 162 6.33 -4.44 -0.43
CA ALA A 162 6.27 -5.61 0.46
C ALA A 162 6.51 -5.23 1.93
N ALA A 163 7.60 -4.52 2.21
CA ALA A 163 7.97 -4.11 3.57
C ALA A 163 7.00 -3.08 4.14
N GLU A 164 6.55 -2.13 3.33
CA GLU A 164 5.58 -1.11 3.74
C GLU A 164 4.22 -1.73 4.06
N MET A 165 3.73 -2.65 3.23
CA MET A 165 2.46 -3.35 3.46
C MET A 165 2.52 -4.24 4.72
N GLU A 166 3.62 -4.94 4.93
CA GLU A 166 3.83 -5.73 6.14
C GLU A 166 3.83 -4.85 7.40
N ALA A 167 4.51 -3.70 7.36
CA ALA A 167 4.50 -2.73 8.46
C ALA A 167 3.09 -2.18 8.74
N ASP A 168 2.29 -1.91 7.69
CA ASP A 168 0.91 -1.48 7.85
C ASP A 168 0.03 -2.56 8.50
N ILE A 169 0.19 -3.82 8.09
CA ILE A 169 -0.52 -4.96 8.71
C ILE A 169 -0.16 -5.06 10.19
N GLN A 170 1.14 -5.01 10.54
CA GLN A 170 1.61 -5.07 11.92
C GLN A 170 1.06 -3.93 12.77
N LYS A 171 1.03 -2.71 12.22
CA LYS A 171 0.45 -1.54 12.89
C LYS A 171 -1.04 -1.75 13.17
N LEU A 172 -1.80 -2.27 12.22
CA LEU A 172 -3.23 -2.54 12.39
C LEU A 172 -3.50 -3.69 13.37
N LEU A 173 -2.64 -4.72 13.41
CA LEU A 173 -2.72 -5.80 14.39
C LEU A 173 -2.45 -5.32 15.81
N ALA A 174 -1.51 -4.39 15.98
CA ALA A 174 -1.18 -3.80 17.28
C ALA A 174 -2.24 -2.81 17.81
N ALA A 175 -3.08 -2.29 16.93
CA ALA A 175 -4.10 -1.29 17.28
C ALA A 175 -5.44 -1.90 17.77
N GLY A 176 -5.58 -3.21 17.76
CA GLY A 176 -6.78 -3.87 18.25
C GLY A 176 -7.17 -5.10 17.55
#